data_136e08e8143fee2e9d7c4d3e5cb293e7
#
_entry.id   136e08e8143fee2e9d7c4d3e5cb293e7
#
_cell.length_a   1.000
_cell.length_b   1.000
_cell.length_c   1.000
_cell.angle_alpha   90.00
_cell.angle_beta   90.00
_cell.angle_gamma   90.00
#
_symmetry.space_group_name_H-M   'P 1'
#
loop_
_entity.id
_entity.type
_entity.pdbx_description
1 polymer ?
#
loop_
_entity_poly.entity_id
_entity_poly.type
_entity_poly.pdbx_seq_one_letter_code
_entity_poly.pdbx_strand_id
1 'polypeptide(L)'
;MNVKDWNISIIVIILISVIGIFLYSFIDPSSASKQLSGAYSFLALKFEKTFQYGALALIIFLITFAVSNKGATKIKMHGREEYSLLSWGVMVFTAGMGASILYWSPIEWAYYFNDPPFNLDNNLDQKSLFSRTYSNFHWGLTGWAIYTIPALAFAVSLNKNPCLLYTSPSPRDNKA
;
A
#
# COMPACT_ATOMS: atom_id res chain seq x y z
N MET A 1 -16.31 -18.31 11.57
CA MET A 1 -16.79 -16.92 11.56
C MET A 1 -18.25 -16.96 11.15
N ASN A 2 -19.15 -16.65 12.07
CA ASN A 2 -20.57 -16.67 11.76
C ASN A 2 -20.91 -15.42 10.94
N VAL A 3 -21.68 -15.55 9.86
CA VAL A 3 -22.15 -14.43 9.02
C VAL A 3 -22.88 -13.36 9.84
N LYS A 4 -23.34 -13.70 11.05
CA LYS A 4 -23.95 -12.79 12.03
C LYS A 4 -23.03 -11.67 12.55
N ASP A 5 -21.70 -11.84 12.44
CA ASP A 5 -20.73 -10.85 12.94
C ASP A 5 -20.35 -9.80 11.88
N TRP A 6 -20.88 -9.93 10.69
CA TRP A 6 -20.63 -8.99 9.61
C TRP A 6 -21.61 -7.83 9.67
N ASN A 7 -21.08 -6.64 9.64
CA ASN A 7 -21.93 -5.45 9.52
C ASN A 7 -22.45 -5.35 8.08
N ILE A 8 -23.57 -6.03 7.81
CA ILE A 8 -24.18 -6.14 6.49
C ILE A 8 -24.41 -4.76 5.87
N SER A 9 -24.76 -3.75 6.69
CA SER A 9 -24.97 -2.40 6.22
C SER A 9 -23.71 -1.79 5.60
N ILE A 10 -22.54 -1.99 6.21
CA ILE A 10 -21.25 -1.51 5.67
C ILE A 10 -20.96 -2.21 4.35
N ILE A 11 -21.14 -3.53 4.28
CA ILE A 11 -20.87 -4.30 3.06
C ILE A 11 -21.78 -3.82 1.93
N VAL A 12 -23.06 -3.63 2.19
CA VAL A 12 -24.05 -3.16 1.20
C VAL A 12 -23.68 -1.76 0.72
N ILE A 13 -23.31 -0.82 1.61
CA ILE A 13 -22.89 0.52 1.23
C ILE A 13 -21.66 0.47 0.33
N ILE A 14 -20.64 -0.33 0.68
CA ILE A 14 -19.43 -0.48 -0.13
C ILE A 14 -19.76 -1.05 -1.51
N LEU A 15 -20.57 -2.11 -1.58
CA LEU A 15 -20.98 -2.73 -2.84
C LEU A 15 -21.76 -1.77 -3.72
N ILE A 16 -22.74 -1.06 -3.16
CA ILE A 16 -23.50 -0.05 -3.92
C ILE A 16 -22.59 1.06 -4.45
N SER A 17 -21.65 1.54 -3.62
CA SER A 17 -20.70 2.58 -4.02
C SER A 17 -19.79 2.12 -5.16
N VAL A 18 -19.23 0.92 -5.07
CA VAL A 18 -18.35 0.34 -6.11
C VAL A 18 -19.12 0.11 -7.40
N ILE A 19 -20.31 -0.51 -7.33
CA ILE A 19 -21.16 -0.75 -8.49
C ILE A 19 -21.59 0.57 -9.12
N GLY A 20 -21.97 1.56 -8.32
CA GLY A 20 -22.36 2.88 -8.78
C GLY A 20 -21.25 3.61 -9.55
N ILE A 21 -20.03 3.61 -9.01
CA ILE A 21 -18.85 4.18 -9.68
C ILE A 21 -18.55 3.43 -10.99
N PHE A 22 -18.63 2.10 -10.96
CA PHE A 22 -18.39 1.28 -12.14
C PHE A 22 -19.41 1.57 -13.24
N LEU A 23 -20.71 1.53 -12.92
CA LEU A 23 -21.79 1.81 -13.87
C LEU A 23 -21.69 3.24 -14.44
N TYR A 24 -21.42 4.22 -13.59
CA TYR A 24 -21.20 5.59 -14.03
C TYR A 24 -20.03 5.72 -14.99
N SER A 25 -18.92 5.05 -14.69
CA SER A 25 -17.74 5.05 -15.56
C SER A 25 -17.98 4.33 -16.89
N PHE A 26 -18.92 3.39 -16.92
CA PHE A 26 -19.30 2.67 -18.14
C PHE A 26 -20.28 3.46 -19.01
N ILE A 27 -21.23 4.19 -18.38
CA ILE A 27 -22.26 4.98 -19.10
C ILE A 27 -21.66 6.25 -19.70
N ASP A 28 -20.86 6.99 -18.92
CA ASP A 28 -20.22 8.24 -19.37
C ASP A 28 -18.74 8.28 -18.90
N PRO A 29 -17.85 7.62 -19.66
CA PRO A 29 -16.42 7.55 -19.31
C PRO A 29 -15.76 8.94 -19.25
N SER A 30 -16.21 9.89 -20.06
CA SER A 30 -15.60 11.22 -20.15
C SER A 30 -15.89 12.06 -18.90
N SER A 31 -17.12 12.10 -18.46
CA SER A 31 -17.52 12.81 -17.24
C SER A 31 -16.98 12.12 -15.99
N ALA A 32 -16.97 10.78 -15.96
CA ALA A 32 -16.40 10.02 -14.85
C ALA A 32 -14.89 10.31 -14.71
N SER A 33 -14.13 10.27 -15.80
CA SER A 33 -12.70 10.61 -15.81
C SER A 33 -12.45 12.04 -15.31
N LYS A 34 -13.21 13.00 -15.80
CA LYS A 34 -13.10 14.40 -15.40
C LYS A 34 -13.38 14.61 -13.91
N GLN A 35 -14.42 13.96 -13.37
CA GLN A 35 -14.75 14.07 -11.95
C GLN A 35 -13.71 13.39 -11.06
N LEU A 36 -13.24 12.20 -11.44
CA LEU A 36 -12.17 11.49 -10.72
C LEU A 36 -10.87 12.31 -10.72
N SER A 37 -10.47 12.83 -11.87
CA SER A 37 -9.29 13.69 -11.99
C SER A 37 -9.42 14.97 -11.17
N GLY A 38 -10.62 15.58 -11.15
CA GLY A 38 -10.91 16.75 -10.33
C GLY A 38 -10.82 16.45 -8.83
N ALA A 39 -11.39 15.34 -8.38
CA ALA A 39 -11.31 14.89 -6.99
C ALA A 39 -9.86 14.58 -6.59
N TYR A 40 -9.12 13.88 -7.45
CA TYR A 40 -7.70 13.59 -7.24
C TYR A 40 -6.89 14.88 -7.11
N SER A 41 -7.04 15.83 -8.04
CA SER A 41 -6.32 17.10 -8.03
C SER A 41 -6.65 17.93 -6.78
N PHE A 42 -7.92 17.95 -6.38
CA PHE A 42 -8.34 18.63 -5.15
C PHE A 42 -7.65 18.05 -3.91
N LEU A 43 -7.65 16.72 -3.78
CA LEU A 43 -7.01 16.03 -2.65
C LEU A 43 -5.49 16.21 -2.69
N ALA A 44 -4.87 16.04 -3.85
CA ALA A 44 -3.45 16.19 -4.03
C ALA A 44 -2.97 17.59 -3.63
N LEU A 45 -3.60 18.64 -4.15
CA LEU A 45 -3.22 20.03 -3.85
C LEU A 45 -3.52 20.43 -2.40
N LYS A 46 -4.67 20.01 -1.87
CA LYS A 46 -5.06 20.39 -0.50
C LYS A 46 -4.22 19.71 0.57
N PHE A 47 -3.83 18.46 0.35
CA PHE A 47 -3.13 17.63 1.31
C PHE A 47 -1.65 17.39 0.96
N GLU A 48 -1.12 18.05 -0.06
CA GLU A 48 0.28 17.91 -0.52
C GLU A 48 1.27 17.91 0.64
N LYS A 49 1.27 18.97 1.45
CA LYS A 49 2.19 19.11 2.59
C LYS A 49 1.93 18.05 3.66
N THR A 50 0.68 17.68 3.88
CA THR A 50 0.30 16.64 4.84
C THR A 50 0.86 15.29 4.42
N PHE A 51 0.78 14.93 3.15
CA PHE A 51 1.36 13.71 2.63
C PHE A 51 2.88 13.71 2.71
N GLN A 52 3.52 14.81 2.35
CA GLN A 52 5.01 14.93 2.41
C GLN A 52 5.53 14.81 3.84
N TYR A 53 5.00 15.61 4.76
CA TYR A 53 5.43 15.58 6.15
C TYR A 53 5.01 14.29 6.85
N GLY A 54 3.84 13.75 6.51
CA GLY A 54 3.38 12.46 7.01
C GLY A 54 4.33 11.33 6.62
N ALA A 55 4.71 11.26 5.35
CA ALA A 55 5.64 10.25 4.85
C ALA A 55 7.02 10.37 5.52
N LEU A 56 7.55 11.58 5.69
CA LEU A 56 8.80 11.82 6.40
C LEU A 56 8.70 11.37 7.88
N ALA A 57 7.61 11.72 8.55
CA ALA A 57 7.37 11.31 9.93
C ALA A 57 7.30 9.77 10.07
N LEU A 58 6.68 9.07 9.11
CA LEU A 58 6.64 7.61 9.09
C LEU A 58 8.04 7.00 8.93
N ILE A 59 8.89 7.55 8.07
CA ILE A 59 10.27 7.09 7.90
C ILE A 59 11.03 7.25 9.21
N ILE A 60 10.98 8.44 9.83
CA ILE A 60 11.65 8.72 11.11
C ILE A 60 11.13 7.78 12.20
N PHE A 61 9.81 7.58 12.27
CA PHE A 61 9.19 6.66 13.21
C PHE A 61 9.71 5.23 13.02
N LEU A 62 9.75 4.73 11.80
CA LEU A 62 10.21 3.37 11.51
C LEU A 62 11.69 3.17 11.84
N ILE A 63 12.54 4.15 11.52
CA ILE A 63 13.96 4.09 11.88
C ILE A 63 14.13 4.08 13.41
N THR A 64 13.47 4.99 14.12
CA THR A 64 13.54 5.04 15.58
C THR A 64 12.96 3.80 16.23
N PHE A 65 11.88 3.24 15.66
CA PHE A 65 11.29 2.00 16.14
C PHE A 65 12.25 0.81 15.92
N ALA A 66 12.87 0.71 14.74
CA ALA A 66 13.77 -0.39 14.40
C ALA A 66 15.00 -0.46 15.31
N VAL A 67 15.57 0.69 15.71
CA VAL A 67 16.72 0.76 16.63
C VAL A 67 16.31 0.72 18.12
N SER A 68 15.02 0.72 18.41
CA SER A 68 14.53 0.65 19.79
C SER A 68 14.48 -0.79 20.31
N ASN A 69 14.52 -0.96 21.64
CA ASN A 69 14.32 -2.27 22.26
C ASN A 69 12.97 -2.92 21.91
N LYS A 70 11.97 -2.14 21.55
CA LYS A 70 10.66 -2.64 21.12
C LYS A 70 10.72 -3.23 19.70
N GLY A 71 11.53 -2.66 18.81
CA GLY A 71 11.75 -3.19 17.46
C GLY A 71 12.49 -4.53 17.47
N ALA A 72 13.33 -4.79 18.46
CA ALA A 72 14.00 -6.06 18.64
C ALA A 72 13.10 -7.20 19.19
N THR A 73 11.85 -6.88 19.55
CA THR A 73 10.91 -7.86 20.12
C THR A 73 10.50 -8.86 19.05
N LYS A 74 10.79 -10.15 19.29
CA LYS A 74 10.34 -11.23 18.41
C LYS A 74 8.84 -11.45 18.57
N ILE A 75 8.11 -11.34 17.47
CA ILE A 75 6.69 -11.68 17.40
C ILE A 75 6.59 -13.19 17.17
N LYS A 76 6.19 -13.94 18.20
CA LYS A 76 5.99 -15.39 18.09
C LYS A 76 4.57 -15.65 17.56
N MET A 77 4.47 -16.12 16.35
CA MET A 77 3.21 -16.65 15.83
C MET A 77 3.00 -18.06 16.39
N HIS A 78 2.01 -18.24 17.28
CA HIS A 78 1.68 -19.54 17.87
C HIS A 78 1.38 -20.57 16.78
N GLY A 79 2.10 -21.71 16.81
CA GLY A 79 1.82 -22.87 15.97
C GLY A 79 2.27 -22.79 14.50
N ARG A 80 3.09 -21.84 14.12
CA ARG A 80 3.69 -21.78 12.77
C ARG A 80 5.19 -21.93 12.81
N GLU A 81 5.70 -22.71 11.86
CA GLU A 81 7.13 -22.81 11.61
C GLU A 81 7.68 -21.45 11.14
N GLU A 82 8.88 -21.11 11.59
CA GLU A 82 9.60 -19.93 11.13
C GLU A 82 9.97 -20.15 9.65
N TYR A 83 9.63 -19.21 8.80
CA TYR A 83 10.06 -19.26 7.41
C TYR A 83 11.57 -19.06 7.31
N SER A 84 12.22 -19.78 6.39
CA SER A 84 13.61 -19.50 6.05
C SER A 84 13.76 -18.09 5.51
N LEU A 85 14.94 -17.48 5.66
CA LEU A 85 15.22 -16.15 5.16
C LEU A 85 14.91 -16.01 3.65
N LEU A 86 15.21 -17.05 2.89
CA LEU A 86 14.93 -17.11 1.45
C LEU A 86 13.41 -17.10 1.19
N SER A 87 12.66 -17.97 1.88
CA SER A 87 11.20 -18.03 1.73
C SER A 87 10.55 -16.70 2.10
N TRP A 88 10.99 -16.08 3.21
CA TRP A 88 10.55 -14.78 3.63
C TRP A 88 10.85 -13.71 2.56
N GLY A 89 12.07 -13.69 2.04
CA GLY A 89 12.48 -12.75 0.99
C GLY A 89 11.65 -12.89 -0.28
N VAL A 90 11.40 -14.14 -0.74
CA VAL A 90 10.55 -14.41 -1.90
C VAL A 90 9.11 -13.96 -1.66
N MET A 91 8.55 -14.17 -0.47
CA MET A 91 7.19 -13.72 -0.14
C MET A 91 7.07 -12.19 -0.17
N VAL A 92 8.04 -11.46 0.42
CA VAL A 92 8.08 -10.00 0.41
C VAL A 92 8.25 -9.47 -1.02
N PHE A 93 9.16 -10.07 -1.79
CA PHE A 93 9.36 -9.72 -3.20
C PHE A 93 8.08 -9.93 -4.02
N THR A 94 7.43 -11.07 -3.89
CA THR A 94 6.20 -11.38 -4.63
C THR A 94 5.05 -10.45 -4.23
N ALA A 95 4.93 -10.10 -2.95
CA ALA A 95 3.94 -9.14 -2.49
C ALA A 95 4.20 -7.72 -3.04
N GLY A 96 5.48 -7.33 -3.16
CA GLY A 96 5.88 -6.06 -3.76
C GLY A 96 5.68 -6.00 -5.27
N MET A 97 5.78 -7.14 -5.96
CA MET A 97 5.60 -7.28 -7.42
C MET A 97 4.13 -7.37 -7.85
N GLY A 98 3.25 -6.72 -7.12
CA GLY A 98 1.83 -6.67 -7.46
C GLY A 98 1.54 -5.94 -8.78
N ALA A 99 0.29 -6.00 -9.22
CA ALA A 99 -0.17 -5.42 -10.49
C ALA A 99 0.23 -3.93 -10.66
N SER A 100 0.30 -3.17 -9.56
CA SER A 100 0.69 -1.75 -9.60
C SER A 100 2.13 -1.57 -10.08
N ILE A 101 3.09 -2.33 -9.57
CA ILE A 101 4.49 -2.23 -10.00
C ILE A 101 4.63 -2.67 -11.46
N LEU A 102 4.00 -3.78 -11.84
CA LEU A 102 4.05 -4.29 -13.22
C LEU A 102 3.47 -3.26 -14.22
N TYR A 103 2.44 -2.54 -13.81
CA TYR A 103 1.84 -1.51 -14.65
C TYR A 103 2.67 -0.22 -14.70
N TRP A 104 3.09 0.30 -13.52
CA TRP A 104 3.73 1.61 -13.44
C TRP A 104 5.22 1.58 -13.82
N SER A 105 5.94 0.52 -13.49
CA SER A 105 7.39 0.42 -13.73
C SER A 105 7.80 0.77 -15.18
N PRO A 106 7.15 0.28 -16.24
CA PRO A 106 7.52 0.63 -17.61
C PRO A 106 7.05 2.01 -18.06
N ILE A 107 6.05 2.62 -17.42
CA ILE A 107 5.43 3.85 -17.94
C ILE A 107 5.65 5.09 -17.06
N GLU A 108 5.97 4.94 -15.77
CA GLU A 108 6.07 6.05 -14.83
C GLU A 108 7.13 7.08 -15.23
N TRP A 109 8.28 6.63 -15.71
CA TRP A 109 9.34 7.52 -16.18
C TRP A 109 8.86 8.44 -17.33
N ALA A 110 7.94 7.97 -18.18
CA ALA A 110 7.39 8.74 -19.28
C ALA A 110 6.51 9.91 -18.79
N TYR A 111 5.80 9.73 -17.70
CA TYR A 111 5.05 10.83 -17.06
C TYR A 111 6.00 11.92 -16.59
N TYR A 112 7.05 11.58 -15.87
CA TYR A 112 8.05 12.57 -15.41
C TYR A 112 8.88 13.16 -16.54
N PHE A 113 9.01 12.45 -17.66
CA PHE A 113 9.66 12.97 -18.83
C PHE A 113 8.79 13.99 -19.57
N ASN A 114 7.47 13.76 -19.67
CA ASN A 114 6.55 14.66 -20.36
C ASN A 114 6.21 15.89 -19.53
N ASP A 115 6.09 15.76 -18.23
CA ASP A 115 5.77 16.84 -17.28
C ASP A 115 6.77 16.83 -16.10
N PRO A 116 8.02 17.28 -16.36
CA PRO A 116 9.05 17.24 -15.34
C PRO A 116 8.81 18.31 -14.29
N PRO A 117 8.90 17.97 -12.99
CA PRO A 117 8.90 19.00 -11.96
C PRO A 117 10.15 19.87 -12.05
N PHE A 118 10.13 21.02 -11.39
CA PHE A 118 11.27 21.96 -11.28
C PHE A 118 11.68 22.68 -12.59
N ASN A 119 10.79 22.82 -13.57
CA ASN A 119 11.05 23.54 -14.83
C ASN A 119 12.25 23.03 -15.62
N LEU A 120 12.44 21.71 -15.67
CA LEU A 120 13.55 21.06 -16.40
C LEU A 120 13.32 20.94 -17.91
N ASP A 121 12.32 21.65 -18.46
CA ASP A 121 11.86 21.49 -19.85
C ASP A 121 12.92 21.79 -20.92
N ASN A 122 13.92 22.60 -20.60
CA ASN A 122 14.88 23.11 -21.58
C ASN A 122 16.13 22.24 -21.77
N ASN A 123 16.30 21.16 -20.98
CA ASN A 123 17.48 20.30 -21.06
C ASN A 123 17.06 18.82 -21.11
N LEU A 124 17.16 18.23 -22.31
CA LEU A 124 16.76 16.83 -22.56
C LEU A 124 17.53 15.81 -21.70
N ASP A 125 18.83 16.04 -21.48
CA ASP A 125 19.65 15.12 -20.71
C ASP A 125 19.28 15.15 -19.23
N GLN A 126 19.07 16.34 -18.66
CA GLN A 126 18.62 16.50 -17.29
C GLN A 126 17.20 15.95 -17.10
N LYS A 127 16.32 16.20 -18.05
CA LYS A 127 14.95 15.68 -18.05
C LYS A 127 14.93 14.16 -18.07
N SER A 128 15.74 13.53 -18.92
CA SER A 128 15.86 12.07 -19.00
C SER A 128 16.44 11.47 -17.71
N LEU A 129 17.53 12.05 -17.21
CA LEU A 129 18.16 11.61 -15.95
C LEU A 129 17.20 11.74 -14.77
N PHE A 130 16.53 12.89 -14.65
CA PHE A 130 15.56 13.17 -13.60
C PHE A 130 14.41 12.17 -13.63
N SER A 131 13.80 11.93 -14.79
CA SER A 131 12.66 11.03 -14.95
C SER A 131 12.95 9.62 -14.43
N ARG A 132 14.13 9.10 -14.77
CA ARG A 132 14.57 7.77 -14.30
C ARG A 132 14.88 7.75 -12.81
N THR A 133 15.57 8.77 -12.31
CA THR A 133 15.96 8.87 -10.90
C THR A 133 14.74 9.06 -10.02
N TYR A 134 13.77 9.87 -10.45
CA TYR A 134 12.58 10.17 -9.67
C TYR A 134 11.63 8.97 -9.56
N SER A 135 11.49 8.18 -10.62
CA SER A 135 10.74 6.92 -10.57
C SER A 135 11.34 5.97 -9.52
N ASN A 136 12.66 5.81 -9.51
CA ASN A 136 13.33 4.98 -8.49
C ASN A 136 13.17 5.55 -7.08
N PHE A 137 13.23 6.86 -6.91
CA PHE A 137 13.00 7.52 -5.62
C PHE A 137 11.58 7.33 -5.12
N HIS A 138 10.58 7.42 -5.99
CA HIS A 138 9.17 7.24 -5.64
C HIS A 138 8.88 5.85 -5.07
N TRP A 139 9.49 4.80 -5.66
CA TRP A 139 9.39 3.43 -5.17
C TRP A 139 10.41 3.08 -4.07
N GLY A 140 11.16 4.08 -3.57
CA GLY A 140 12.15 3.92 -2.53
C GLY A 140 11.56 3.92 -1.11
N LEU A 141 12.34 4.46 -0.17
CA LEU A 141 12.04 4.44 1.27
C LEU A 141 10.65 4.95 1.63
N THR A 142 10.15 5.96 0.94
CA THR A 142 8.86 6.60 1.23
C THR A 142 7.71 5.62 0.99
N GLY A 143 7.68 4.97 -0.17
CA GLY A 143 6.66 3.99 -0.49
C GLY A 143 6.67 2.80 0.48
N TRP A 144 7.85 2.26 0.76
CA TRP A 144 8.00 1.15 1.70
C TRP A 144 7.69 1.52 3.14
N ALA A 145 7.97 2.76 3.57
CA ALA A 145 7.60 3.23 4.90
C ALA A 145 6.07 3.26 5.08
N ILE A 146 5.35 3.78 4.10
CA ILE A 146 3.88 3.80 4.13
C ILE A 146 3.31 2.38 4.18
N TYR A 147 3.90 1.44 3.42
CA TYR A 147 3.46 0.05 3.40
C TYR A 147 3.79 -0.70 4.71
N THR A 148 4.91 -0.40 5.35
CA THR A 148 5.39 -1.11 6.55
C THR A 148 4.51 -0.84 7.78
N ILE A 149 3.91 0.35 7.92
CA ILE A 149 3.07 0.69 9.08
C ILE A 149 1.85 -0.23 9.19
N PRO A 150 0.99 -0.40 8.17
CA PRO A 150 -0.11 -1.36 8.25
C PRO A 150 0.40 -2.80 8.44
N ALA A 151 1.51 -3.18 7.82
CA ALA A 151 2.10 -4.50 8.02
C ALA A 151 2.47 -4.76 9.49
N LEU A 152 3.08 -3.78 10.18
CA LEU A 152 3.37 -3.85 11.61
C LEU A 152 2.09 -3.93 12.46
N ALA A 153 1.09 -3.12 12.14
CA ALA A 153 -0.20 -3.14 12.84
C ALA A 153 -0.87 -4.51 12.72
N PHE A 154 -0.86 -5.10 11.52
CA PHE A 154 -1.35 -6.46 11.29
C PHE A 154 -0.54 -7.50 12.07
N ALA A 155 0.79 -7.44 12.02
CA ALA A 155 1.64 -8.38 12.74
C ALA A 155 1.37 -8.37 14.24
N VAL A 156 1.24 -7.19 14.86
CA VAL A 156 0.92 -7.04 16.28
C VAL A 156 -0.50 -7.54 16.59
N SER A 157 -1.47 -7.18 15.75
CA SER A 157 -2.88 -7.60 15.93
C SER A 157 -3.03 -9.10 15.86
N LEU A 158 -2.40 -9.75 14.87
CA LEU A 158 -2.45 -11.19 14.67
C LEU A 158 -1.71 -11.96 15.79
N ASN A 159 -0.67 -11.37 16.36
CA ASN A 159 0.02 -11.96 17.52
C ASN A 159 -0.84 -11.92 18.80
N LYS A 160 -1.62 -10.85 18.98
CA LYS A 160 -2.53 -10.72 20.14
C LYS A 160 -3.79 -11.59 20.00
N ASN A 161 -4.29 -11.71 18.77
CA ASN A 161 -5.54 -12.40 18.46
C ASN A 161 -5.32 -13.44 17.35
N PRO A 162 -4.72 -14.59 17.66
CA PRO A 162 -4.44 -15.63 16.66
C PRO A 162 -5.71 -16.15 15.96
N CYS A 163 -6.88 -15.97 16.56
CA CYS A 163 -8.16 -16.36 15.98
C CYS A 163 -8.54 -15.60 14.70
N LEU A 164 -7.96 -14.42 14.45
CA LEU A 164 -8.22 -13.67 13.21
C LEU A 164 -7.59 -14.32 11.95
N LEU A 165 -6.64 -15.23 12.13
CA LEU A 165 -5.98 -15.95 11.03
C LEU A 165 -6.66 -17.26 10.67
N TYR A 166 -7.53 -17.78 11.53
CA TYR A 166 -8.21 -19.06 11.32
C TYR A 166 -9.65 -18.81 10.87
N THR A 167 -9.89 -18.93 9.59
CA THR A 167 -11.25 -18.95 9.03
C THR A 167 -11.93 -20.31 9.15
N SER A 168 -11.22 -21.35 9.62
CA SER A 168 -11.80 -22.65 9.99
C SER A 168 -11.00 -23.29 11.13
N PRO A 169 -11.65 -23.90 12.11
CA PRO A 169 -10.97 -24.72 13.11
C PRO A 169 -10.27 -25.89 12.41
N SER A 170 -9.00 -26.10 12.75
CA SER A 170 -8.28 -27.27 12.28
C SER A 170 -8.95 -28.53 12.82
N PRO A 171 -9.14 -29.59 12.01
CA PRO A 171 -9.68 -30.87 12.51
C PRO A 171 -8.83 -31.53 13.63
N ARG A 172 -7.65 -30.98 13.92
CA ARG A 172 -6.74 -31.49 14.98
C ARG A 172 -7.08 -30.96 16.38
N ASP A 173 -7.84 -29.87 16.48
CA ASP A 173 -8.14 -29.27 17.79
C ASP A 173 -9.30 -29.92 18.52
N ASN A 174 -9.96 -30.92 17.91
CA ASN A 174 -11.06 -31.68 18.50
C ASN A 174 -10.61 -33.00 19.13
N LYS A 175 -9.31 -33.19 19.43
CA LYS A 175 -8.81 -34.34 20.18
C LYS A 175 -8.15 -33.86 21.46
N ALA A 176 -8.96 -33.47 22.43
CA ALA A 176 -8.64 -33.43 23.85
C ALA A 176 -9.85 -33.91 24.63
#